data_7be7f727194e15d0cd65703196bfc871
#
_entry.id   7be7f727194e15d0cd65703196bfc871
#
_cell.length_a   1.000
_cell.length_b   1.000
_cell.length_c   1.000
_cell.angle_alpha   90.00
_cell.angle_beta   90.00
_cell.angle_gamma   90.00
#
_symmetry.space_group_name_H-M   'P 1'
#
loop_
_entity.id
_entity.type
_entity.pdbx_description
1 polymer ?
#
loop_
_entity_poly.entity_id
_entity_poly.type
_entity_poly.pdbx_seq_one_letter_code
_entity_poly.pdbx_strand_id
1 'polypeptide(L)'
;LFQVEYARESVKRGTTTVGLKYRGGVLLIVDKRIASRLIIPESIDKVYKIDDHIGFATSGLVADARQLVARARAECQINRITYSDKVPVDILTKKICNFKQSFTQYGGTRPFGTALLIAGVDDNGIHLYETDPSGAYQSYHAGAVGRGRNTVVEYFESKWRKNMTQNAAIKLGLEALRSSLDDDLNKNAV
;
A
#
# COMPACT_ATOMS: atom_id res chain seq x y z
N LEU A 1 -14.76 18.15 3.01
CA LEU A 1 -15.31 16.78 3.24
C LEU A 1 -15.64 16.09 1.92
N PHE A 2 -16.44 16.69 1.03
CA PHE A 2 -16.84 16.07 -0.24
C PHE A 2 -15.64 15.67 -1.12
N GLN A 3 -14.59 16.49 -1.21
CA GLN A 3 -13.39 16.16 -1.99
C GLN A 3 -12.66 14.92 -1.47
N VAL A 4 -12.66 14.72 -0.15
CA VAL A 4 -12.07 13.51 0.47
C VAL A 4 -12.90 12.27 0.10
N GLU A 5 -14.22 12.36 0.10
CA GLU A 5 -15.09 11.24 -0.32
C GLU A 5 -14.90 10.90 -1.81
N TYR A 6 -14.77 11.89 -2.70
CA TYR A 6 -14.42 11.65 -4.10
C TYR A 6 -13.04 10.96 -4.24
N ALA A 7 -12.06 11.38 -3.44
CA ALA A 7 -10.75 10.74 -3.43
C ALA A 7 -10.83 9.27 -2.95
N ARG A 8 -11.67 8.97 -1.94
CA ARG A 8 -11.95 7.60 -1.49
C ARG A 8 -12.60 6.75 -2.58
N GLU A 9 -13.52 7.32 -3.36
CA GLU A 9 -14.11 6.61 -4.51
C GLU A 9 -13.07 6.27 -5.58
N SER A 10 -12.07 7.11 -5.81
CA SER A 10 -10.96 6.79 -6.70
C SER A 10 -10.16 5.58 -6.21
N VAL A 11 -9.95 5.45 -4.90
CA VAL A 11 -9.30 4.27 -4.30
C VAL A 11 -10.15 3.01 -4.49
N LYS A 12 -11.46 3.09 -4.23
CA LYS A 12 -12.39 1.95 -4.41
C LYS A 12 -12.46 1.45 -5.85
N ARG A 13 -12.22 2.31 -6.84
CA ARG A 13 -12.13 1.93 -8.25
C ARG A 13 -10.78 1.36 -8.65
N GLY A 14 -9.75 1.58 -7.83
CA GLY A 14 -8.43 1.01 -8.03
C GLY A 14 -8.42 -0.51 -7.86
N THR A 15 -7.46 -1.17 -8.49
CA THR A 15 -7.28 -2.61 -8.32
C THR A 15 -6.85 -2.95 -6.90
N THR A 16 -7.17 -4.16 -6.48
CA THR A 16 -6.92 -4.63 -5.11
C THR A 16 -5.44 -4.81 -4.85
N THR A 17 -5.01 -4.32 -3.70
CA THR A 17 -3.67 -4.47 -3.16
C THR A 17 -3.76 -5.02 -1.75
N VAL A 18 -2.97 -6.02 -1.43
CA VAL A 18 -2.98 -6.68 -0.13
C VAL A 18 -1.62 -6.63 0.54
N GLY A 19 -1.62 -6.59 1.86
CA GLY A 19 -0.44 -6.67 2.69
C GLY A 19 -0.68 -7.57 3.90
N LEU A 20 0.33 -8.33 4.31
CA LEU A 20 0.24 -9.14 5.51
C LEU A 20 1.61 -9.37 6.14
N LYS A 21 1.62 -9.41 7.48
CA LYS A 21 2.79 -9.76 8.28
C LYS A 21 2.89 -11.27 8.42
N TYR A 22 4.12 -11.77 8.41
CA TYR A 22 4.45 -13.15 8.70
C TYR A 22 5.67 -13.22 9.62
N ARG A 23 6.09 -14.42 10.01
CA ARG A 23 7.27 -14.59 10.85
C ARG A 23 8.53 -14.13 10.10
N GLY A 24 9.10 -13.03 10.55
CA GLY A 24 10.34 -12.48 9.99
C GLY A 24 10.18 -11.45 8.88
N GLY A 25 8.94 -11.05 8.51
CA GLY A 25 8.76 -10.04 7.47
C GLY A 25 7.33 -9.60 7.22
N VAL A 26 7.19 -8.81 6.17
CA VAL A 26 5.92 -8.31 5.66
C VAL A 26 5.86 -8.48 4.15
N LEU A 27 4.71 -8.84 3.63
CA LEU A 27 4.47 -9.11 2.23
C LEU A 27 3.48 -8.10 1.66
N LEU A 28 3.76 -7.61 0.45
CA LEU A 28 2.85 -6.83 -0.37
C LEU A 28 2.57 -7.58 -1.67
N ILE A 29 1.29 -7.72 -2.03
CA ILE A 29 0.84 -8.36 -3.26
C ILE A 29 -0.16 -7.43 -3.94
N VAL A 30 -0.02 -7.26 -5.24
CA VAL A 30 -0.87 -6.34 -6.02
C VAL A 30 -1.50 -7.05 -7.20
N ASP A 31 -2.73 -6.67 -7.52
CA ASP A 31 -3.39 -7.04 -8.77
C ASP A 31 -2.84 -6.14 -9.90
N LYS A 32 -2.11 -6.74 -10.83
CA LYS A 32 -1.52 -6.12 -12.02
C LYS A 32 -2.28 -6.44 -13.31
N ARG A 33 -3.55 -6.79 -13.24
CA ARG A 33 -4.31 -7.09 -14.46
C ARG A 33 -4.29 -5.93 -15.43
N ILE A 34 -3.99 -6.26 -16.69
CA ILE A 34 -3.83 -5.32 -17.78
C ILE A 34 -5.07 -5.39 -18.66
N ALA A 35 -5.72 -4.24 -18.84
CA ALA A 35 -6.96 -4.15 -19.61
C ALA A 35 -6.77 -4.33 -21.13
N SER A 36 -5.55 -4.17 -21.65
CA SER A 36 -5.27 -4.26 -23.08
C SER A 36 -3.94 -4.96 -23.36
N ARG A 37 -3.93 -5.80 -24.37
CA ARG A 37 -2.71 -6.46 -24.90
C ARG A 37 -1.67 -5.48 -25.47
N LEU A 38 -2.05 -4.23 -25.67
CA LEU A 38 -1.18 -3.18 -26.22
C LEU A 38 -0.38 -2.45 -25.14
N ILE A 39 -0.69 -2.69 -23.86
CA ILE A 39 0.06 -2.13 -22.73
C ILE A 39 1.27 -3.01 -22.45
N ILE A 40 2.43 -2.40 -22.30
CA ILE A 40 3.65 -3.08 -21.87
C ILE A 40 3.55 -3.33 -20.35
N PRO A 41 3.50 -4.60 -19.88
CA PRO A 41 3.26 -4.92 -18.46
C PRO A 41 4.25 -4.29 -17.50
N GLU A 42 5.51 -4.19 -17.90
CA GLU A 42 6.61 -3.65 -17.11
C GLU A 42 6.47 -2.15 -16.85
N SER A 43 5.64 -1.46 -17.67
CA SER A 43 5.38 -0.02 -17.51
C SER A 43 4.40 0.30 -16.37
N ILE A 44 3.73 -0.74 -15.82
CA ILE A 44 2.76 -0.58 -14.73
C ILE A 44 3.45 -0.86 -13.39
N ASP A 45 3.72 0.20 -12.65
CA ASP A 45 4.24 0.12 -11.29
C ASP A 45 3.13 0.34 -10.27
N LYS A 46 2.96 -0.61 -9.34
CA LYS A 46 2.04 -0.53 -8.20
C LYS A 46 2.73 -0.86 -6.88
N VAL A 47 3.91 -1.48 -6.94
CA VAL A 47 4.78 -1.72 -5.80
C VAL A 47 6.06 -0.93 -6.02
N TYR A 48 6.45 -0.18 -5.03
CA TYR A 48 7.60 0.73 -5.09
C TYR A 48 8.56 0.44 -3.94
N LYS A 49 9.82 0.24 -4.26
CA LYS A 49 10.88 0.29 -3.27
C LYS A 49 11.10 1.75 -2.87
N ILE A 50 10.95 2.05 -1.60
CA ILE A 50 11.16 3.38 -1.04
C ILE A 50 12.58 3.49 -0.50
N ASP A 51 12.98 2.53 0.33
CA ASP A 51 14.33 2.34 0.86
C ASP A 51 14.58 0.83 0.98
N ASP A 52 15.77 0.41 1.42
CA ASP A 52 16.12 -1.01 1.56
C ASP A 52 15.20 -1.77 2.52
N HIS A 53 14.62 -1.08 3.49
CA HIS A 53 13.77 -1.65 4.52
C HIS A 53 12.29 -1.27 4.40
N ILE A 54 11.89 -0.47 3.39
CA ILE A 54 10.51 0.03 3.22
C ILE A 54 10.04 -0.13 1.78
N GLY A 55 8.86 -0.70 1.61
CA GLY A 55 8.11 -0.77 0.37
C GLY A 55 6.73 -0.16 0.48
N PHE A 56 6.24 0.43 -0.61
CA PHE A 56 4.88 0.91 -0.76
C PHE A 56 4.15 0.10 -1.81
N ALA A 57 2.88 -0.20 -1.55
CA ALA A 57 1.95 -0.65 -2.57
C ALA A 57 0.74 0.28 -2.60
N THR A 58 0.17 0.50 -3.78
CA THR A 58 -0.77 1.59 -4.01
C THR A 58 -2.07 1.12 -4.63
N SER A 59 -3.16 1.84 -4.34
CA SER A 59 -4.44 1.72 -5.05
C SER A 59 -5.04 3.10 -5.26
N GLY A 60 -5.66 3.33 -6.41
CA GLY A 60 -6.24 4.61 -6.83
C GLY A 60 -5.44 5.27 -7.95
N LEU A 61 -5.27 6.58 -7.89
CA LEU A 61 -4.61 7.36 -8.94
C LEU A 61 -3.08 7.18 -8.92
N VAL A 62 -2.53 6.53 -9.95
CA VAL A 62 -1.09 6.22 -10.07
C VAL A 62 -0.22 7.47 -10.09
N ALA A 63 -0.67 8.56 -10.72
CA ALA A 63 0.07 9.82 -10.75
C ALA A 63 0.28 10.41 -9.35
N ASP A 64 -0.76 10.35 -8.52
CA ASP A 64 -0.70 10.80 -7.13
C ASP A 64 0.21 9.88 -6.29
N ALA A 65 0.13 8.57 -6.52
CA ALA A 65 1.00 7.60 -5.86
C ALA A 65 2.49 7.89 -6.13
N ARG A 66 2.85 8.21 -7.39
CA ARG A 66 4.23 8.56 -7.74
C ARG A 66 4.76 9.78 -7.00
N GLN A 67 3.92 10.80 -6.77
CA GLN A 67 4.31 11.98 -5.98
C GLN A 67 4.61 11.60 -4.52
N LEU A 68 3.79 10.75 -3.92
CA LEU A 68 4.00 10.27 -2.55
C LEU A 68 5.26 9.38 -2.45
N VAL A 69 5.51 8.54 -3.45
CA VAL A 69 6.72 7.71 -3.55
C VAL A 69 7.98 8.59 -3.63
N ALA A 70 7.97 9.60 -4.52
CA ALA A 70 9.09 10.53 -4.65
C ALA A 70 9.36 11.27 -3.34
N ARG A 71 8.31 11.75 -2.67
CA ARG A 71 8.40 12.38 -1.35
C ARG A 71 8.96 11.44 -0.29
N ALA A 72 8.48 10.21 -0.22
CA ALA A 72 8.94 9.22 0.75
C ALA A 72 10.42 8.88 0.56
N ARG A 73 10.86 8.71 -0.69
CA ARG A 73 12.29 8.48 -1.01
C ARG A 73 13.16 9.66 -0.57
N ALA A 74 12.71 10.89 -0.82
CA ALA A 74 13.41 12.09 -0.38
C ALA A 74 13.51 12.16 1.15
N GLU A 75 12.44 11.87 1.88
CA GLU A 75 12.44 11.84 3.35
C GLU A 75 13.43 10.80 3.91
N CYS A 76 13.53 9.61 3.27
CA CYS A 76 14.51 8.59 3.66
C CYS A 76 15.95 9.09 3.47
N GLN A 77 16.24 9.73 2.32
CA GLN A 77 17.58 10.27 2.05
C GLN A 77 17.95 11.43 2.98
N ILE A 78 17.01 12.34 3.25
CA ILE A 78 17.20 13.43 4.20
C ILE A 78 17.52 12.86 5.59
N ASN A 79 16.79 11.84 6.03
CA ASN A 79 17.06 11.20 7.33
C ASN A 79 18.47 10.59 7.40
N ARG A 80 18.91 9.90 6.33
CA ARG A 80 20.26 9.33 6.26
C ARG A 80 21.36 10.39 6.32
N ILE A 81 21.18 11.50 5.59
CA ILE A 81 22.16 12.59 5.58
C ILE A 81 22.21 13.28 6.94
N THR A 82 21.06 13.47 7.58
CA THR A 82 20.97 14.24 8.85
C THR A 82 21.40 13.41 10.06
N TYR A 83 21.01 12.13 10.11
CA TYR A 83 21.19 11.29 11.29
C TYR A 83 22.13 10.09 11.07
N SER A 84 22.63 9.91 9.84
CA SER A 84 23.45 8.74 9.44
C SER A 84 22.77 7.40 9.71
N ASP A 85 21.43 7.36 9.70
CA ASP A 85 20.63 6.21 10.06
C ASP A 85 19.38 6.08 9.17
N LYS A 86 18.78 4.87 9.16
CA LYS A 86 17.53 4.59 8.46
C LYS A 86 16.37 5.25 9.17
N VAL A 87 15.42 5.79 8.38
CA VAL A 87 14.19 6.35 8.98
C VAL A 87 13.31 5.21 9.52
N PRO A 88 12.81 5.30 10.77
CA PRO A 88 11.81 4.35 11.27
C PRO A 88 10.54 4.37 10.42
N VAL A 89 9.93 3.18 10.22
CA VAL A 89 8.77 3.02 9.33
C VAL A 89 7.57 3.84 9.79
N ASP A 90 7.33 3.92 11.09
CA ASP A 90 6.25 4.71 11.69
C ASP A 90 6.46 6.21 11.48
N ILE A 91 7.69 6.70 11.62
CA ILE A 91 8.05 8.10 11.39
C ILE A 91 7.82 8.49 9.93
N LEU A 92 8.28 7.66 8.98
CA LEU A 92 8.02 7.89 7.56
C LEU A 92 6.52 7.90 7.27
N THR A 93 5.79 6.93 7.79
CA THR A 93 4.33 6.83 7.62
C THR A 93 3.65 8.11 8.10
N LYS A 94 3.99 8.59 9.29
CA LYS A 94 3.46 9.84 9.85
C LYS A 94 3.77 11.03 8.95
N LYS A 95 5.00 11.18 8.46
CA LYS A 95 5.39 12.28 7.56
C LYS A 95 4.57 12.27 6.27
N ILE A 96 4.40 11.12 5.64
CA ILE A 96 3.61 10.96 4.41
C ILE A 96 2.13 11.25 4.66
N CYS A 97 1.57 10.79 5.77
CA CYS A 97 0.17 11.02 6.12
C CYS A 97 -0.11 12.48 6.48
N ASN A 98 0.80 13.16 7.18
CA ASN A 98 0.72 14.60 7.42
C ASN A 98 0.77 15.39 6.11
N PHE A 99 1.62 14.98 5.17
CA PHE A 99 1.68 15.57 3.84
C PHE A 99 0.37 15.39 3.08
N LYS A 100 -0.22 14.19 3.08
CA LYS A 100 -1.56 13.96 2.50
C LYS A 100 -2.62 14.82 3.14
N GLN A 101 -2.64 14.90 4.46
CA GLN A 101 -3.61 15.65 5.23
C GLN A 101 -3.55 17.16 4.93
N SER A 102 -2.36 17.72 4.73
CA SER A 102 -2.21 19.14 4.40
C SER A 102 -2.97 19.52 3.11
N PHE A 103 -3.06 18.63 2.13
CA PHE A 103 -3.82 18.85 0.89
C PHE A 103 -5.34 18.83 1.09
N THR A 104 -5.83 18.40 2.22
CA THR A 104 -7.26 18.45 2.57
C THR A 104 -7.69 19.75 3.22
N GLN A 105 -6.74 20.59 3.64
CA GLN A 105 -7.00 21.82 4.42
C GLN A 105 -6.85 23.10 3.62
N TYR A 106 -5.99 23.13 2.59
CA TYR A 106 -5.72 24.35 1.84
C TYR A 106 -6.67 24.49 0.65
N GLY A 107 -7.22 25.69 0.48
CA GLY A 107 -8.04 26.03 -0.70
C GLY A 107 -7.20 25.98 -1.98
N GLY A 108 -7.83 25.50 -3.07
CA GLY A 108 -7.16 25.35 -4.37
C GLY A 108 -6.36 24.08 -4.57
N THR A 109 -6.22 23.24 -3.55
CA THR A 109 -5.61 21.90 -3.65
C THR A 109 -6.69 20.82 -3.57
N ARG A 110 -6.44 19.67 -4.19
CA ARG A 110 -7.28 18.49 -4.04
C ARG A 110 -6.58 17.42 -3.19
N PRO A 111 -7.31 16.60 -2.45
CA PRO A 111 -6.73 15.43 -1.78
C PRO A 111 -6.08 14.46 -2.77
N PHE A 112 -5.09 13.71 -2.30
CA PHE A 112 -4.52 12.59 -3.05
C PHE A 112 -5.56 11.49 -3.24
N GLY A 113 -5.86 11.12 -4.48
CA GLY A 113 -6.82 10.07 -4.82
C GLY A 113 -6.22 8.66 -4.72
N THR A 114 -5.38 8.41 -3.72
CA THR A 114 -4.69 7.14 -3.55
C THR A 114 -4.60 6.73 -2.08
N ALA A 115 -4.75 5.43 -1.84
CA ALA A 115 -4.39 4.78 -0.58
C ALA A 115 -3.07 4.03 -0.75
N LEU A 116 -2.31 3.94 0.33
CA LEU A 116 -1.04 3.24 0.39
C LEU A 116 -1.10 2.12 1.42
N LEU A 117 -0.51 0.98 1.09
CA LEU A 117 0.01 0.03 2.06
C LEU A 117 1.51 0.31 2.20
N ILE A 118 1.93 0.67 3.40
CA ILE A 118 3.31 0.93 3.76
C ILE A 118 3.82 -0.25 4.56
N ALA A 119 4.78 -0.97 4.03
CA ALA A 119 5.35 -2.14 4.65
C ALA A 119 6.84 -1.95 4.89
N GLY A 120 7.33 -2.39 6.03
CA GLY A 120 8.76 -2.30 6.33
C GLY A 120 9.16 -3.09 7.57
N VAL A 121 10.48 -3.25 7.70
CA VAL A 121 11.09 -3.89 8.87
C VAL A 121 12.22 -2.98 9.35
N ASP A 122 12.17 -2.61 10.61
CA ASP A 122 13.18 -1.81 11.30
C ASP A 122 13.51 -2.40 12.68
N ASP A 123 14.31 -1.71 13.47
CA ASP A 123 14.71 -2.15 14.81
C ASP A 123 13.53 -2.28 15.79
N ASN A 124 12.41 -1.59 15.50
CA ASN A 124 11.17 -1.67 16.28
C ASN A 124 10.27 -2.84 15.85
N GLY A 125 10.63 -3.55 14.79
CA GLY A 125 9.95 -4.75 14.32
C GLY A 125 9.37 -4.67 12.91
N ILE A 126 8.31 -5.43 12.69
CA ILE A 126 7.63 -5.59 11.41
C ILE A 126 6.41 -4.67 11.36
N HIS A 127 6.35 -3.83 10.34
CA HIS A 127 5.31 -2.82 10.20
C HIS A 127 4.49 -3.02 8.93
N LEU A 128 3.18 -2.80 9.06
CA LEU A 128 2.25 -2.68 7.95
C LEU A 128 1.23 -1.60 8.31
N TYR A 129 1.20 -0.53 7.54
CA TYR A 129 0.23 0.57 7.69
C TYR A 129 -0.65 0.68 6.45
N GLU A 130 -1.93 0.88 6.67
CA GLU A 130 -2.89 1.30 5.65
C GLU A 130 -3.13 2.79 5.81
N THR A 131 -3.07 3.55 4.72
CA THR A 131 -3.36 4.99 4.70
C THR A 131 -4.53 5.27 3.78
N ASP A 132 -5.31 6.29 4.09
CA ASP A 132 -6.41 6.75 3.25
C ASP A 132 -6.14 8.14 2.64
N PRO A 133 -6.98 8.62 1.70
CA PRO A 133 -6.83 9.95 1.11
C PRO A 133 -6.84 11.12 2.09
N SER A 134 -7.47 10.99 3.26
CA SER A 134 -7.51 12.05 4.28
C SER A 134 -6.19 12.22 5.02
N GLY A 135 -5.26 11.27 4.88
CA GLY A 135 -4.05 11.20 5.67
C GLY A 135 -4.21 10.42 6.99
N ALA A 136 -5.37 9.81 7.23
CA ALA A 136 -5.53 8.86 8.32
C ALA A 136 -4.72 7.59 8.02
N TYR A 137 -4.19 6.94 9.07
CA TYR A 137 -3.47 5.67 8.93
C TYR A 137 -3.65 4.81 10.17
N GLN A 138 -3.56 3.51 9.95
CA GLN A 138 -3.64 2.50 11.02
C GLN A 138 -2.65 1.36 10.76
N SER A 139 -2.16 0.74 11.83
CA SER A 139 -1.30 -0.45 11.75
C SER A 139 -2.16 -1.71 11.70
N TYR A 140 -1.78 -2.65 10.83
CA TYR A 140 -2.49 -3.90 10.61
C TYR A 140 -1.57 -5.11 10.71
N HIS A 141 -2.11 -6.25 11.06
CA HIS A 141 -1.47 -7.55 10.85
C HIS A 141 -1.61 -8.02 9.40
N ALA A 142 -2.77 -7.79 8.83
CA ALA A 142 -3.09 -8.02 7.43
C ALA A 142 -4.16 -7.02 7.00
N GLY A 143 -4.09 -6.52 5.79
CA GLY A 143 -5.03 -5.52 5.29
C GLY A 143 -5.01 -5.44 3.77
N ALA A 144 -5.92 -4.64 3.23
CA ALA A 144 -6.05 -4.44 1.80
C ALA A 144 -6.56 -3.04 1.48
N VAL A 145 -6.25 -2.56 0.28
CA VAL A 145 -6.81 -1.34 -0.31
C VAL A 145 -7.31 -1.63 -1.72
N GLY A 146 -8.23 -0.81 -2.20
CA GLY A 146 -8.82 -0.96 -3.52
C GLY A 146 -10.19 -1.62 -3.52
N ARG A 147 -10.65 -2.00 -4.71
CA ARG A 147 -12.01 -2.48 -4.96
C ARG A 147 -12.40 -3.70 -4.12
N GLY A 148 -11.50 -4.68 -4.00
CA GLY A 148 -11.75 -5.93 -3.27
C GLY A 148 -11.44 -5.90 -1.78
N ARG A 149 -11.23 -4.72 -1.19
CA ARG A 149 -10.81 -4.57 0.21
C ARG A 149 -11.66 -5.37 1.19
N ASN A 150 -12.97 -5.21 1.12
CA ASN A 150 -13.87 -5.84 2.10
C ASN A 150 -13.79 -7.38 2.06
N THR A 151 -13.87 -7.97 0.88
CA THR A 151 -13.75 -9.43 0.68
C THR A 151 -12.41 -9.96 1.19
N VAL A 152 -11.31 -9.26 0.88
CA VAL A 152 -9.97 -9.66 1.33
C VAL A 152 -9.85 -9.56 2.86
N VAL A 153 -10.36 -8.49 3.46
CA VAL A 153 -10.31 -8.31 4.93
C VAL A 153 -11.08 -9.41 5.64
N GLU A 154 -12.31 -9.74 5.20
CA GLU A 154 -13.10 -10.86 5.75
C GLU A 154 -12.35 -12.19 5.61
N TYR A 155 -11.69 -12.41 4.47
CA TYR A 155 -10.88 -13.61 4.27
C TYR A 155 -9.70 -13.67 5.25
N PHE A 156 -8.99 -12.56 5.46
CA PHE A 156 -7.91 -12.49 6.43
C PHE A 156 -8.38 -12.66 7.87
N GLU A 157 -9.49 -12.06 8.27
CA GLU A 157 -10.07 -12.23 9.61
C GLU A 157 -10.32 -13.71 9.94
N SER A 158 -10.75 -14.49 8.95
CA SER A 158 -11.00 -15.92 9.13
C SER A 158 -9.75 -16.80 9.12
N LYS A 159 -8.73 -16.45 8.35
CA LYS A 159 -7.61 -17.33 7.97
C LYS A 159 -6.24 -16.89 8.48
N TRP A 160 -6.02 -15.58 8.71
CA TRP A 160 -4.72 -15.10 9.16
C TRP A 160 -4.38 -15.64 10.56
N ARG A 161 -3.11 -16.02 10.74
CA ARG A 161 -2.58 -16.51 12.03
C ARG A 161 -1.23 -15.84 12.30
N LYS A 162 -1.00 -15.56 13.57
CA LYS A 162 0.29 -15.05 14.04
C LYS A 162 1.40 -16.09 13.77
N ASN A 163 2.59 -15.62 13.42
CA ASN A 163 3.77 -16.46 13.18
C ASN A 163 3.69 -17.43 11.97
N MET A 164 2.87 -17.11 10.98
CA MET A 164 2.87 -17.84 9.72
C MET A 164 4.25 -17.84 9.06
N THR A 165 4.59 -18.92 8.37
CA THR A 165 5.79 -18.96 7.52
C THR A 165 5.61 -18.07 6.29
N GLN A 166 6.70 -17.69 5.64
CA GLN A 166 6.67 -16.89 4.41
C GLN A 166 5.81 -17.57 3.32
N ASN A 167 6.00 -18.87 3.09
CA ASN A 167 5.24 -19.60 2.07
C ASN A 167 3.74 -19.65 2.40
N ALA A 168 3.39 -19.85 3.67
CA ALA A 168 1.99 -19.81 4.11
C ALA A 168 1.38 -18.42 3.91
N ALA A 169 2.14 -17.36 4.17
CA ALA A 169 1.70 -15.97 3.97
C ALA A 169 1.50 -15.65 2.48
N ILE A 170 2.42 -16.07 1.61
CA ILE A 170 2.29 -15.91 0.15
C ILE A 170 1.02 -16.62 -0.33
N LYS A 171 0.82 -17.88 0.07
CA LYS A 171 -0.38 -18.64 -0.29
C LYS A 171 -1.65 -17.94 0.17
N LEU A 172 -1.70 -17.54 1.45
CA LEU A 172 -2.86 -16.83 2.01
C LEU A 172 -3.15 -15.51 1.29
N GLY A 173 -2.12 -14.72 1.00
CA GLY A 173 -2.27 -13.44 0.30
C GLY A 173 -2.79 -13.62 -1.13
N LEU A 174 -2.30 -14.62 -1.86
CA LEU A 174 -2.79 -14.96 -3.20
C LEU A 174 -4.23 -15.48 -3.19
N GLU A 175 -4.58 -16.36 -2.24
CA GLU A 175 -5.95 -16.85 -2.06
C GLU A 175 -6.92 -15.71 -1.70
N ALA A 176 -6.52 -14.81 -0.81
CA ALA A 176 -7.31 -13.64 -0.43
C ALA A 176 -7.51 -12.70 -1.64
N LEU A 177 -6.45 -12.44 -2.41
CA LEU A 177 -6.57 -11.63 -3.62
C LEU A 177 -7.50 -12.29 -4.64
N ARG A 178 -7.34 -13.60 -4.87
CA ARG A 178 -8.20 -14.37 -5.77
C ARG A 178 -9.68 -14.33 -5.36
N SER A 179 -9.98 -14.40 -4.06
CA SER A 179 -11.36 -14.33 -3.56
C SER A 179 -12.07 -13.00 -3.88
N SER A 180 -11.31 -11.95 -4.16
CA SER A 180 -11.82 -10.61 -4.48
C SER A 180 -11.96 -10.35 -5.99
N LEU A 181 -11.61 -11.32 -6.83
CA LEU A 181 -11.62 -11.20 -8.29
C LEU A 181 -12.77 -12.00 -8.89
N ASP A 182 -13.40 -11.42 -9.90
CA ASP A 182 -14.47 -12.09 -10.66
C ASP A 182 -13.91 -13.14 -11.64
N ASP A 183 -12.62 -13.03 -12.02
CA ASP A 183 -11.91 -13.90 -12.93
C ASP A 183 -10.69 -14.57 -12.27
N ASP A 184 -10.27 -15.72 -12.81
CA ASP A 184 -9.08 -16.41 -12.32
C ASP A 184 -7.79 -15.60 -12.54
N LEU A 185 -6.93 -15.62 -11.52
CA LEU A 185 -5.59 -15.04 -11.60
C LEU A 185 -4.74 -15.82 -12.60
N ASN A 186 -4.14 -15.11 -13.55
CA ASN A 186 -3.08 -15.67 -14.37
C ASN A 186 -1.70 -15.24 -13.84
N LYS A 187 -0.64 -15.95 -14.28
CA LYS A 187 0.74 -15.73 -13.78
C LYS A 187 1.28 -14.32 -14.01
N ASN A 188 0.71 -13.58 -14.96
CA ASN A 188 1.18 -12.24 -15.32
C ASN A 188 0.36 -11.12 -14.67
N ALA A 189 -0.64 -11.47 -13.84
CA ALA A 189 -1.56 -10.51 -13.22
C ALA A 189 -1.21 -10.18 -11.76
N VAL A 190 -0.17 -10.79 -11.19
CA VAL A 190 0.24 -10.60 -9.78
C VAL A 190 1.73 -10.27 -9.68
#